data_70dd8a0a4ead93dba3dcfcc5bd2b1020
#
_entry.id   70dd8a0a4ead93dba3dcfcc5bd2b1020
#
_cell.length_a   1.000
_cell.length_b   1.000
_cell.length_c   1.000
_cell.angle_alpha   90.00
_cell.angle_beta   90.00
_cell.angle_gamma   90.00
#
_symmetry.space_group_name_H-M   'P 1'
#
loop_
_entity.id
_entity.type
_entity.pdbx_description
1 polymer ?
#
loop_
_entity_poly.entity_id
_entity_poly.type
_entity_poly.pdbx_seq_one_letter_code
_entity_poly.pdbx_strand_id
1 'polypeptide(L)'
;MDRRHFLAALAACAAPVAGAASSPWPMLQRGGYVILMRHAATVPGIGDPPGFKPGVCSTQRNLSQTGRADATKIGAAFRKHGVPVGPVLSSHWCRCVDTARLAFGRVEPSEMVDSMFQDDDAARERKLAQLRAYLAQYKDPGNLVLVTHDVNIRALVGKYVEQGDIVIAARSPDGALRIEATLPVAQLTS
;
A
#
# COMPACT_ATOMS: atom_id res chain seq x y z
N MET A 1 55.86 41.04 32.63
CA MET A 1 55.86 39.72 31.93
C MET A 1 54.51 39.13 32.11
N ASP A 2 53.58 39.46 31.18
CA ASP A 2 52.19 39.05 31.26
C ASP A 2 51.95 37.78 30.40
N ARG A 3 51.58 36.68 31.04
CA ARG A 3 51.18 35.44 30.37
C ARG A 3 49.64 35.46 30.14
N ARG A 4 49.24 35.76 28.90
CA ARG A 4 47.86 35.63 28.47
C ARG A 4 47.55 34.16 28.15
N HIS A 5 46.72 33.55 28.96
CA HIS A 5 46.17 32.22 28.69
C HIS A 5 45.04 32.30 27.64
N PHE A 6 45.27 31.75 26.46
CA PHE A 6 44.26 31.53 25.45
C PHE A 6 43.52 30.24 25.79
N LEU A 7 42.29 30.37 26.23
CA LEU A 7 41.36 29.24 26.32
C LEU A 7 40.70 29.03 24.95
N ALA A 8 41.06 27.95 24.24
CA ALA A 8 40.40 27.52 23.03
C ALA A 8 39.14 26.70 23.41
N ALA A 9 37.97 27.26 23.18
CA ALA A 9 36.72 26.55 23.33
C ALA A 9 36.50 25.64 22.11
N LEU A 10 36.55 24.31 22.28
CA LEU A 10 36.12 23.34 21.29
C LEU A 10 34.60 23.33 21.26
N ALA A 11 34.00 23.89 20.24
CA ALA A 11 32.60 23.72 19.93
C ALA A 11 32.39 22.32 19.32
N ALA A 12 31.82 21.39 20.08
CA ALA A 12 31.40 20.09 19.57
C ALA A 12 30.12 20.26 18.70
N CYS A 13 30.25 20.21 17.39
CA CYS A 13 29.14 20.12 16.47
C CYS A 13 28.49 18.73 16.62
N ALA A 14 27.38 18.64 17.34
CA ALA A 14 26.53 17.47 17.33
C ALA A 14 25.81 17.40 15.96
N ALA A 15 26.22 16.49 15.10
CA ALA A 15 25.52 16.19 13.86
C ALA A 15 24.12 15.60 14.19
N PRO A 16 23.03 16.04 13.52
CA PRO A 16 21.73 15.42 13.73
C PRO A 16 21.80 13.96 13.27
N VAL A 17 21.54 13.04 14.19
CA VAL A 17 21.33 11.63 13.86
C VAL A 17 20.03 11.58 13.04
N ALA A 18 20.15 11.36 11.73
CA ALA A 18 19.00 11.06 10.89
C ALA A 18 18.33 9.82 11.48
N GLY A 19 17.17 9.99 12.10
CA GLY A 19 16.40 8.91 12.67
C GLY A 19 16.08 7.90 11.57
N ALA A 20 16.62 6.70 11.66
CA ALA A 20 16.23 5.60 10.80
C ALA A 20 14.71 5.42 10.97
N ALA A 21 13.97 5.51 9.86
CA ALA A 21 12.52 5.26 9.89
C ALA A 21 12.28 3.90 10.54
N SER A 22 11.53 3.89 11.64
CA SER A 22 11.27 2.66 12.39
C SER A 22 10.58 1.64 11.47
N SER A 23 11.03 0.38 11.52
CA SER A 23 10.45 -0.71 10.74
C SER A 23 8.93 -0.78 10.96
N PRO A 24 8.10 -0.92 9.90
CA PRO A 24 6.65 -0.98 10.04
C PRO A 24 6.15 -2.34 10.57
N TRP A 25 6.99 -3.37 10.63
CA TRP A 25 6.58 -4.71 11.00
C TRP A 25 6.00 -4.83 12.41
N PRO A 26 6.59 -4.23 13.47
CA PRO A 26 6.01 -4.26 14.82
C PRO A 26 4.61 -3.64 14.89
N MET A 27 4.33 -2.64 14.04
CA MET A 27 3.01 -2.04 13.92
C MET A 27 2.03 -3.03 13.29
N LEU A 28 2.40 -3.62 12.14
CA LEU A 28 1.57 -4.57 11.42
C LEU A 28 1.28 -5.85 12.21
N GLN A 29 2.20 -6.28 13.08
CA GLN A 29 2.01 -7.46 13.95
C GLN A 29 0.86 -7.27 14.96
N ARG A 30 0.52 -6.04 15.32
CA ARG A 30 -0.62 -5.76 16.22
C ARG A 30 -1.98 -5.94 15.54
N GLY A 31 -2.03 -5.92 14.21
CA GLY A 31 -3.29 -5.94 13.47
C GLY A 31 -4.07 -4.61 13.54
N GLY A 32 -5.25 -4.59 12.93
CA GLY A 32 -6.18 -3.46 12.98
C GLY A 32 -5.89 -2.32 12.01
N TYR A 33 -4.88 -2.44 11.17
CA TYR A 33 -4.56 -1.46 10.13
C TYR A 33 -5.23 -1.79 8.81
N VAL A 34 -5.35 -0.79 7.95
CA VAL A 34 -5.71 -0.92 6.54
C VAL A 34 -4.44 -0.84 5.70
N ILE A 35 -4.22 -1.86 4.89
CA ILE A 35 -3.08 -2.00 4.01
C ILE A 35 -3.56 -1.70 2.60
N LEU A 36 -3.28 -0.50 2.09
CA LEU A 36 -3.55 -0.13 0.72
C LEU A 36 -2.35 -0.56 -0.14
N MET A 37 -2.57 -1.46 -1.07
CA MET A 37 -1.53 -1.97 -1.95
C MET A 37 -1.87 -1.67 -3.41
N ARG A 38 -1.00 -0.95 -4.09
CA ARG A 38 -1.10 -0.88 -5.55
C ARG A 38 -0.74 -2.24 -6.13
N HIS A 39 -1.50 -2.71 -7.14
CA HIS A 39 -1.15 -3.94 -7.84
C HIS A 39 0.34 -3.98 -8.21
N ALA A 40 0.94 -5.16 -8.23
CA ALA A 40 2.34 -5.35 -8.58
C ALA A 40 2.65 -4.97 -10.03
N ALA A 41 3.93 -4.98 -10.41
CA ALA A 41 4.40 -4.52 -11.71
C ALA A 41 3.71 -5.25 -12.87
N THR A 42 3.25 -4.48 -13.85
CA THR A 42 2.58 -4.99 -15.05
C THR A 42 3.56 -5.02 -16.24
N VAL A 43 3.16 -5.69 -17.31
CA VAL A 43 3.83 -5.50 -18.62
C VAL A 43 3.83 -4.02 -19.00
N PRO A 44 4.84 -3.51 -19.75
CA PRO A 44 4.92 -2.11 -20.13
C PRO A 44 3.65 -1.61 -20.83
N GLY A 45 3.30 -0.34 -20.60
CA GLY A 45 2.13 0.31 -21.21
C GLY A 45 1.37 1.18 -20.22
N ILE A 46 0.45 1.98 -20.76
CA ILE A 46 -0.46 2.86 -20.00
C ILE A 46 -1.89 2.36 -20.21
N GLY A 47 -2.63 2.15 -19.11
CA GLY A 47 -4.00 1.65 -19.17
C GLY A 47 -4.11 0.20 -19.63
N ASP A 48 -5.32 -0.22 -19.91
CA ASP A 48 -5.63 -1.51 -20.54
C ASP A 48 -5.75 -1.33 -22.06
N PRO A 49 -5.55 -2.38 -22.87
CA PRO A 49 -5.73 -2.31 -24.32
C PRO A 49 -7.15 -1.84 -24.70
N PRO A 50 -7.32 -1.17 -25.86
CA PRO A 50 -8.65 -0.85 -26.35
C PRO A 50 -9.54 -2.10 -26.43
N GLY A 51 -10.79 -1.97 -25.98
CA GLY A 51 -11.75 -3.07 -25.96
C GLY A 51 -11.54 -4.11 -24.87
N PHE A 52 -10.73 -3.82 -23.84
CA PHE A 52 -10.62 -4.69 -22.67
C PHE A 52 -11.99 -4.98 -22.06
N LYS A 53 -12.13 -6.17 -21.47
CA LYS A 53 -13.36 -6.60 -20.81
C LYS A 53 -13.06 -6.95 -19.35
N PRO A 54 -13.79 -6.39 -18.37
CA PRO A 54 -13.73 -6.84 -16.98
C PRO A 54 -13.88 -8.36 -16.88
N GLY A 55 -13.08 -9.02 -16.04
CA GLY A 55 -13.14 -10.48 -15.87
C GLY A 55 -12.49 -11.32 -16.98
N VAL A 56 -12.13 -10.74 -18.13
CA VAL A 56 -11.45 -11.44 -19.22
C VAL A 56 -9.97 -11.03 -19.24
N CYS A 57 -9.14 -11.75 -18.50
CA CYS A 57 -7.74 -11.39 -18.26
C CYS A 57 -6.90 -11.28 -19.55
N SER A 58 -7.19 -12.07 -20.58
CA SER A 58 -6.46 -12.00 -21.85
C SER A 58 -6.64 -10.67 -22.60
N THR A 59 -7.62 -9.87 -22.22
CA THR A 59 -7.88 -8.54 -22.79
C THR A 59 -7.33 -7.40 -21.94
N GLN A 60 -6.70 -7.70 -20.81
CA GLN A 60 -6.22 -6.71 -19.85
C GLN A 60 -4.70 -6.62 -19.83
N ARG A 61 -4.18 -5.50 -19.35
CA ARG A 61 -2.77 -5.35 -19.02
C ARG A 61 -2.46 -6.07 -17.71
N ASN A 62 -1.84 -7.24 -17.82
CA ASN A 62 -1.59 -8.15 -16.69
C ASN A 62 -0.23 -7.94 -16.03
N LEU A 63 0.02 -8.66 -14.93
CA LEU A 63 1.31 -8.65 -14.24
C LEU A 63 2.43 -9.12 -15.17
N SER A 64 3.57 -8.45 -15.10
CA SER A 64 4.84 -8.93 -15.66
C SER A 64 5.38 -10.10 -14.82
N GLN A 65 6.42 -10.77 -15.32
CA GLN A 65 7.14 -11.77 -14.54
C GLN A 65 7.72 -11.18 -13.25
N THR A 66 8.31 -9.98 -13.33
CA THR A 66 8.78 -9.23 -12.15
C THR A 66 7.65 -8.98 -11.16
N GLY A 67 6.50 -8.48 -11.63
CA GLY A 67 5.36 -8.23 -10.74
C GLY A 67 4.84 -9.48 -10.03
N ARG A 68 4.83 -10.63 -10.70
CA ARG A 68 4.47 -11.90 -10.07
C ARG A 68 5.48 -12.29 -8.98
N ALA A 69 6.77 -12.12 -9.25
CA ALA A 69 7.82 -12.36 -8.26
C ALA A 69 7.71 -11.41 -7.07
N ASP A 70 7.47 -10.12 -7.32
CA ASP A 70 7.30 -9.11 -6.27
C ASP A 70 6.09 -9.41 -5.38
N ALA A 71 4.95 -9.74 -5.96
CA ALA A 71 3.76 -10.15 -5.20
C ALA A 71 4.05 -11.35 -4.29
N THR A 72 4.77 -12.35 -4.79
CA THR A 72 5.19 -13.53 -4.00
C THR A 72 6.13 -13.13 -2.86
N LYS A 73 7.10 -12.25 -3.10
CA LYS A 73 8.03 -11.73 -2.07
C LYS A 73 7.30 -10.94 -0.99
N ILE A 74 6.34 -10.10 -1.38
CA ILE A 74 5.49 -9.37 -0.42
C ILE A 74 4.83 -10.36 0.54
N GLY A 75 4.18 -11.38 0.02
CA GLY A 75 3.54 -12.39 0.84
C GLY A 75 4.51 -13.15 1.74
N ALA A 76 5.70 -13.47 1.24
CA ALA A 76 6.76 -14.10 2.03
C ALA A 76 7.20 -13.20 3.19
N ALA A 77 7.37 -11.88 2.96
CA ALA A 77 7.72 -10.92 3.99
C ALA A 77 6.65 -10.83 5.08
N PHE A 78 5.37 -10.76 4.70
CA PHE A 78 4.27 -10.74 5.67
C PHE A 78 4.25 -12.00 6.55
N ARG A 79 4.45 -13.18 5.96
CA ARG A 79 4.55 -14.45 6.72
C ARG A 79 5.78 -14.49 7.62
N LYS A 80 6.95 -14.09 7.09
CA LYS A 80 8.22 -14.04 7.84
C LYS A 80 8.10 -13.17 9.10
N HIS A 81 7.37 -12.07 9.01
CA HIS A 81 7.16 -11.15 10.12
C HIS A 81 5.92 -11.45 10.97
N GLY A 82 5.21 -12.55 10.72
CA GLY A 82 4.05 -12.95 11.52
C GLY A 82 2.91 -11.93 11.50
N VAL A 83 2.71 -11.22 10.36
CA VAL A 83 1.67 -10.21 10.23
C VAL A 83 0.28 -10.86 10.15
N PRO A 84 -0.65 -10.58 11.08
CA PRO A 84 -2.01 -11.08 11.00
C PRO A 84 -2.76 -10.39 9.87
N VAL A 85 -3.02 -11.14 8.79
CA VAL A 85 -3.77 -10.68 7.63
C VAL A 85 -5.23 -11.10 7.78
N GLY A 86 -6.13 -10.14 7.83
CA GLY A 86 -7.58 -10.30 7.81
C GLY A 86 -8.12 -10.48 6.37
N PRO A 87 -9.31 -9.99 6.04
CA PRO A 87 -9.84 -10.01 4.68
C PRO A 87 -8.89 -9.37 3.67
N VAL A 88 -8.87 -9.91 2.46
CA VAL A 88 -8.08 -9.40 1.33
C VAL A 88 -9.04 -9.05 0.22
N LEU A 89 -9.42 -7.79 0.15
CA LEU A 89 -10.26 -7.27 -0.93
C LEU A 89 -9.40 -6.83 -2.11
N SER A 90 -9.90 -7.03 -3.30
CA SER A 90 -9.19 -6.68 -4.54
C SER A 90 -10.14 -6.05 -5.54
N SER A 91 -9.63 -5.10 -6.31
CA SER A 91 -10.25 -4.73 -7.58
C SER A 91 -10.45 -5.97 -8.47
N HIS A 92 -11.52 -5.97 -9.27
CA HIS A 92 -11.81 -7.03 -10.24
C HIS A 92 -10.79 -7.13 -11.38
N TRP A 93 -9.91 -6.15 -11.54
CA TRP A 93 -8.83 -6.20 -12.53
C TRP A 93 -7.88 -7.36 -12.25
N CYS A 94 -7.58 -8.15 -13.27
CA CYS A 94 -6.78 -9.37 -13.13
C CYS A 94 -5.41 -9.10 -12.49
N ARG A 95 -4.76 -7.97 -12.77
CA ARG A 95 -3.50 -7.58 -12.11
C ARG A 95 -3.63 -7.40 -10.60
N CYS A 96 -4.79 -6.95 -10.12
CA CYS A 96 -5.04 -6.81 -8.67
C CYS A 96 -5.37 -8.17 -8.05
N VAL A 97 -6.23 -8.94 -8.69
CA VAL A 97 -6.60 -10.30 -8.24
C VAL A 97 -5.38 -11.21 -8.18
N ASP A 98 -4.52 -11.19 -9.21
CA ASP A 98 -3.28 -11.98 -9.25
C ASP A 98 -2.30 -11.53 -8.17
N THR A 99 -2.15 -10.20 -7.95
CA THR A 99 -1.32 -9.66 -6.87
C THR A 99 -1.79 -10.19 -5.51
N ALA A 100 -3.09 -10.10 -5.23
CA ALA A 100 -3.66 -10.58 -3.97
C ALA A 100 -3.47 -12.09 -3.76
N ARG A 101 -3.73 -12.89 -4.80
CA ARG A 101 -3.55 -14.36 -4.74
C ARG A 101 -2.10 -14.75 -4.51
N LEU A 102 -1.17 -14.15 -5.23
CA LEU A 102 0.26 -14.46 -5.11
C LEU A 102 0.83 -14.06 -3.74
N ALA A 103 0.40 -12.89 -3.22
CA ALA A 103 0.87 -12.41 -1.93
C ALA A 103 0.21 -13.15 -0.75
N PHE A 104 -1.11 -13.29 -0.76
CA PHE A 104 -1.86 -13.68 0.43
C PHE A 104 -2.60 -15.02 0.29
N GLY A 105 -2.55 -15.68 -0.87
CA GLY A 105 -3.20 -16.98 -1.11
C GLY A 105 -4.74 -16.92 -1.16
N ARG A 106 -5.33 -15.76 -0.96
CA ARG A 106 -6.78 -15.53 -0.97
C ARG A 106 -7.11 -14.17 -1.54
N VAL A 107 -8.34 -14.01 -2.03
CA VAL A 107 -8.83 -12.74 -2.58
C VAL A 107 -10.35 -12.75 -2.64
N GLU A 108 -10.94 -11.61 -2.32
CA GLU A 108 -12.35 -11.31 -2.50
C GLU A 108 -12.46 -10.06 -3.40
N PRO A 109 -12.87 -10.21 -4.66
CA PRO A 109 -13.08 -9.06 -5.54
C PRO A 109 -14.20 -8.15 -5.03
N SER A 110 -14.00 -6.84 -5.12
CA SER A 110 -14.94 -5.84 -4.61
C SER A 110 -14.93 -4.58 -5.47
N GLU A 111 -16.11 -4.14 -5.87
CA GLU A 111 -16.30 -2.91 -6.66
C GLU A 111 -15.81 -1.65 -5.92
N MET A 112 -15.84 -1.66 -4.59
CA MET A 112 -15.37 -0.51 -3.78
C MET A 112 -13.90 -0.14 -4.03
N VAL A 113 -13.11 -1.10 -4.52
CA VAL A 113 -11.68 -0.92 -4.81
C VAL A 113 -11.34 -1.06 -6.30
N ASP A 114 -12.37 -1.10 -7.16
CA ASP A 114 -12.19 -1.07 -8.62
C ASP A 114 -11.60 0.27 -9.07
N SER A 115 -10.87 0.24 -10.18
CA SER A 115 -10.18 1.41 -10.72
C SER A 115 -11.13 2.59 -10.92
N MET A 116 -10.76 3.73 -10.36
CA MET A 116 -11.45 5.01 -10.56
C MET A 116 -10.90 5.79 -11.76
N PHE A 117 -10.06 5.19 -12.58
CA PHE A 117 -9.38 5.88 -13.67
C PHE A 117 -10.33 6.42 -14.73
N GLN A 118 -11.41 5.69 -15.01
CA GLN A 118 -12.44 6.07 -16.00
C GLN A 118 -13.75 6.54 -15.36
N ASP A 119 -13.81 6.60 -14.04
CA ASP A 119 -15.02 7.03 -13.33
C ASP A 119 -15.23 8.54 -13.49
N ASP A 120 -16.47 8.93 -13.67
CA ASP A 120 -16.89 10.31 -13.42
C ASP A 120 -16.87 10.63 -11.91
N ASP A 121 -17.06 11.89 -11.57
CA ASP A 121 -17.00 12.34 -10.18
C ASP A 121 -18.06 11.62 -9.30
N ALA A 122 -19.27 11.43 -9.83
CA ALA A 122 -20.35 10.77 -9.10
C ALA A 122 -20.06 9.29 -8.82
N ALA A 123 -19.49 8.57 -9.79
CA ALA A 123 -19.08 7.19 -9.62
C ALA A 123 -17.94 7.07 -8.61
N ARG A 124 -16.96 7.98 -8.68
CA ARG A 124 -15.85 8.06 -7.74
C ARG A 124 -16.32 8.30 -6.31
N GLU A 125 -17.19 9.30 -6.11
CA GLU A 125 -17.76 9.60 -4.80
C GLU A 125 -18.55 8.42 -4.22
N ARG A 126 -19.36 7.74 -5.03
CA ARG A 126 -20.08 6.53 -4.57
C ARG A 126 -19.13 5.44 -4.08
N LYS A 127 -18.07 5.11 -4.83
CA LYS A 127 -17.07 4.10 -4.42
C LYS A 127 -16.36 4.51 -3.11
N LEU A 128 -15.96 5.77 -3.00
CA LEU A 128 -15.33 6.29 -1.78
C LEU A 128 -16.28 6.23 -0.58
N ALA A 129 -17.54 6.60 -0.76
CA ALA A 129 -18.54 6.53 0.31
C ALA A 129 -18.81 5.08 0.76
N GLN A 130 -18.95 4.14 -0.19
CA GLN A 130 -19.13 2.72 0.10
C GLN A 130 -17.93 2.16 0.87
N LEU A 131 -16.71 2.46 0.43
CA LEU A 131 -15.50 2.01 1.10
C LEU A 131 -15.37 2.61 2.52
N ARG A 132 -15.65 3.90 2.70
CA ARG A 132 -15.67 4.53 4.03
C ARG A 132 -16.69 3.89 4.95
N ALA A 133 -17.91 3.62 4.47
CA ALA A 133 -18.94 2.94 5.24
C ALA A 133 -18.51 1.52 5.65
N TYR A 134 -17.88 0.78 4.74
CA TYR A 134 -17.31 -0.53 5.03
C TYR A 134 -16.21 -0.43 6.11
N LEU A 135 -15.28 0.51 5.95
CA LEU A 135 -14.19 0.74 6.90
C LEU A 135 -14.71 1.14 8.30
N ALA A 136 -15.74 1.98 8.39
CA ALA A 136 -16.33 2.37 9.65
C ALA A 136 -16.92 1.19 10.43
N GLN A 137 -17.43 0.19 9.73
CA GLN A 137 -18.04 -1.01 10.31
C GLN A 137 -17.08 -2.19 10.48
N TYR A 138 -15.87 -2.08 9.93
CA TYR A 138 -14.87 -3.15 9.98
C TYR A 138 -14.42 -3.45 11.41
N LYS A 139 -14.50 -4.73 11.85
CA LYS A 139 -14.21 -5.14 13.24
C LYS A 139 -13.24 -6.32 13.36
N ASP A 140 -12.78 -6.89 12.24
CA ASP A 140 -11.78 -7.96 12.29
C ASP A 140 -10.49 -7.43 12.93
N PRO A 141 -9.87 -8.17 13.86
CA PRO A 141 -8.63 -7.73 14.52
C PRO A 141 -7.40 -7.79 13.60
N GLY A 142 -7.46 -8.54 12.50
CA GLY A 142 -6.39 -8.61 11.51
C GLY A 142 -6.25 -7.33 10.69
N ASN A 143 -5.17 -7.22 9.92
CA ASN A 143 -5.01 -6.13 8.98
C ASN A 143 -5.88 -6.37 7.74
N LEU A 144 -6.72 -5.40 7.41
CA LEU A 144 -7.49 -5.40 6.16
C LEU A 144 -6.57 -5.07 5.00
N VAL A 145 -6.53 -5.91 3.97
CA VAL A 145 -5.76 -5.65 2.76
C VAL A 145 -6.68 -5.21 1.63
N LEU A 146 -6.37 -4.11 0.97
CA LEU A 146 -7.05 -3.57 -0.19
C LEU A 146 -6.07 -3.49 -1.37
N VAL A 147 -6.15 -4.44 -2.31
CA VAL A 147 -5.32 -4.44 -3.52
C VAL A 147 -6.03 -3.69 -4.63
N THR A 148 -5.50 -2.54 -5.01
CA THR A 148 -6.18 -1.59 -5.89
C THR A 148 -5.21 -0.85 -6.82
N HIS A 149 -5.55 0.36 -7.23
CA HIS A 149 -4.86 1.18 -8.21
C HIS A 149 -4.33 2.47 -7.58
N ASP A 150 -3.33 3.10 -8.20
CA ASP A 150 -2.78 4.38 -7.75
C ASP A 150 -3.85 5.46 -7.61
N VAL A 151 -4.74 5.58 -8.59
CA VAL A 151 -5.82 6.58 -8.57
C VAL A 151 -6.73 6.45 -7.35
N ASN A 152 -6.99 5.21 -6.90
CA ASN A 152 -7.79 4.93 -5.71
C ASN A 152 -7.02 5.29 -4.43
N ILE A 153 -5.75 4.90 -4.33
CA ILE A 153 -4.90 5.21 -3.17
C ILE A 153 -4.76 6.73 -3.03
N ARG A 154 -4.54 7.42 -4.15
CA ARG A 154 -4.47 8.88 -4.18
C ARG A 154 -5.78 9.53 -3.73
N ALA A 155 -6.93 9.02 -4.16
CA ALA A 155 -8.23 9.52 -3.74
C ALA A 155 -8.52 9.28 -2.24
N LEU A 156 -8.01 8.19 -1.68
CA LEU A 156 -8.24 7.81 -0.27
C LEU A 156 -7.33 8.55 0.70
N VAL A 157 -6.04 8.72 0.36
CA VAL A 157 -5.02 9.20 1.29
C VAL A 157 -4.10 10.29 0.70
N GLY A 158 -4.37 10.79 -0.49
CA GLY A 158 -3.61 11.87 -1.13
C GLY A 158 -2.19 11.47 -1.57
N LYS A 159 -1.84 10.19 -1.59
CA LYS A 159 -0.47 9.72 -1.85
C LYS A 159 -0.36 8.95 -3.15
N TYR A 160 0.61 9.34 -3.99
CA TYR A 160 1.07 8.53 -5.11
C TYR A 160 1.95 7.38 -4.60
N VAL A 161 1.83 6.21 -5.22
CA VAL A 161 2.62 5.01 -4.92
C VAL A 161 3.02 4.28 -6.20
N GLU A 162 4.21 3.68 -6.20
CA GLU A 162 4.66 2.84 -7.29
C GLU A 162 3.97 1.47 -7.29
N GLN A 163 4.11 0.72 -8.39
CA GLN A 163 3.53 -0.63 -8.50
C GLN A 163 4.14 -1.57 -7.46
N GLY A 164 3.30 -2.23 -6.67
CA GLY A 164 3.70 -3.11 -5.59
C GLY A 164 3.93 -2.41 -4.25
N ASP A 165 3.95 -1.08 -4.22
CA ASP A 165 4.10 -0.34 -2.97
C ASP A 165 2.86 -0.45 -2.08
N ILE A 166 3.11 -0.32 -0.78
CA ILE A 166 2.13 -0.46 0.27
C ILE A 166 2.05 0.83 1.09
N VAL A 167 0.83 1.28 1.36
CA VAL A 167 0.53 2.30 2.37
C VAL A 167 -0.15 1.61 3.54
N ILE A 168 0.38 1.81 4.73
CA ILE A 168 -0.21 1.36 5.99
C ILE A 168 -0.96 2.54 6.59
N ALA A 169 -2.26 2.36 6.83
CA ALA A 169 -3.12 3.41 7.33
C ALA A 169 -3.90 2.97 8.58
N ALA A 170 -4.01 3.86 9.54
CA ALA A 170 -5.00 3.75 10.60
C ALA A 170 -6.34 4.27 10.10
N ARG A 171 -7.44 3.67 10.54
CA ARG A 171 -8.79 4.15 10.25
C ARG A 171 -9.39 4.87 11.46
N SER A 172 -10.14 5.91 11.20
CA SER A 172 -10.98 6.59 12.19
C SER A 172 -12.38 5.96 12.27
N PRO A 173 -13.17 6.28 13.30
CA PRO A 173 -14.51 5.71 13.47
C PRO A 173 -15.47 5.98 12.30
N ASP A 174 -15.26 7.05 11.55
CA ASP A 174 -16.03 7.41 10.34
C ASP A 174 -15.49 6.75 9.06
N GLY A 175 -14.48 5.88 9.18
CA GLY A 175 -13.87 5.17 8.05
C GLY A 175 -12.84 5.98 7.25
N ALA A 176 -12.49 7.19 7.68
CA ALA A 176 -11.39 7.92 7.07
C ALA A 176 -10.04 7.25 7.39
N LEU A 177 -9.08 7.43 6.48
CA LEU A 177 -7.76 6.80 6.59
C LEU A 177 -6.68 7.86 6.82
N ARG A 178 -5.76 7.57 7.75
CA ARG A 178 -4.56 8.35 8.03
C ARG A 178 -3.33 7.48 7.82
N ILE A 179 -2.40 7.98 7.01
CA ILE A 179 -1.14 7.25 6.73
C ILE A 179 -0.32 7.16 8.02
N GLU A 180 0.13 5.95 8.34
CA GLU A 180 1.08 5.67 9.43
C GLU A 180 2.48 5.40 8.87
N ALA A 181 2.56 4.65 7.77
CA ALA A 181 3.83 4.32 7.11
C ALA A 181 3.62 4.00 5.64
N THR A 182 4.72 3.98 4.89
CA THR A 182 4.77 3.43 3.54
C THR A 182 5.88 2.39 3.47
N LEU A 183 5.64 1.34 2.69
CA LEU A 183 6.57 0.24 2.51
C LEU A 183 6.76 0.02 1.01
N PRO A 184 7.81 0.61 0.41
CA PRO A 184 8.15 0.36 -0.98
C PRO A 184 8.50 -1.11 -1.22
N VAL A 185 8.05 -1.67 -2.34
CA VAL A 185 8.34 -3.07 -2.69
C VAL A 185 9.84 -3.36 -2.73
N ALA A 186 10.65 -2.39 -3.14
CA ALA A 186 12.10 -2.49 -3.17
C ALA A 186 12.72 -2.74 -1.77
N GLN A 187 12.06 -2.33 -0.69
CA GLN A 187 12.53 -2.55 0.68
C GLN A 187 12.13 -3.93 1.24
N LEU A 188 11.29 -4.68 0.54
CA LEU A 188 10.88 -6.03 0.93
C LEU A 188 11.84 -7.12 0.43
N THR A 189 12.84 -6.73 -0.35
CA THR A 189 13.78 -7.66 -1.02
C THR A 189 15.11 -7.81 -0.30
N SER A 190 15.26 -7.17 0.86
CA SER A 190 16.46 -7.26 1.70
C SER A 190 16.29 -8.20 2.89
#